data_5d12a328be3058faabff4dd216957e0f
#
_entry.id   5d12a328be3058faabff4dd216957e0f
#
_cell.length_a   1.000
_cell.length_b   1.000
_cell.length_c   1.000
_cell.angle_alpha   90.00
_cell.angle_beta   90.00
_cell.angle_gamma   90.00
#
_symmetry.space_group_name_H-M   'P 1'
#
loop_
_entity.id
_entity.type
_entity.pdbx_description
1 polymer ?
#
loop_
_entity_poly.entity_id
_entity_poly.type
_entity_poly.pdbx_seq_one_letter_code
_entity_poly.pdbx_strand_id
1 'polypeptide(L)'
;LLVWRLFRNLMNTRLRNLTITSQAFGFGVKYPEPTILDRFFEKGARVLKAVVFDMDETLLSINLNAFILRYFKDVSSMLADIGRRSRGGTMARLGTILVDLNANRRSGTDNRTNLEFYRTEVERRCGICLSDPIIYEAFTYYDREVLPHKNDDVINAHAMPGAHAALQAVQDAGLRCALFTNPSFPQGAIECRMGWGDLADAPFELVTHMGN
;
A
#
# COMPACT_ATOMS: atom_id res chain seq x y z
N LEU A 1 8.92 11.82 -9.52
CA LEU A 1 9.01 13.05 -8.68
C LEU A 1 7.72 13.86 -8.67
N LEU A 2 6.95 13.91 -9.78
CA LEU A 2 5.69 14.67 -9.85
C LEU A 2 4.55 13.98 -9.08
N VAL A 3 4.48 12.67 -9.15
CA VAL A 3 3.46 11.83 -8.48
C VAL A 3 3.62 11.90 -6.96
N TRP A 4 4.85 11.91 -6.47
CA TRP A 4 5.15 11.99 -5.04
C TRP A 4 4.81 13.37 -4.43
N ARG A 5 5.01 14.47 -5.17
CA ARG A 5 4.62 15.82 -4.73
C ARG A 5 3.10 16.02 -4.65
N LEU A 6 2.35 15.44 -5.57
CA LEU A 6 0.87 15.46 -5.54
C LEU A 6 0.33 14.65 -4.36
N PHE A 7 0.92 13.50 -4.08
CA PHE A 7 0.53 12.63 -2.98
C PHE A 7 0.78 13.27 -1.61
N ARG A 8 1.94 13.88 -1.41
CA ARG A 8 2.30 14.60 -0.18
C ARG A 8 1.40 15.80 0.11
N ASN A 9 0.93 16.49 -0.92
CA ASN A 9 0.00 17.62 -0.74
C ASN A 9 -1.43 17.18 -0.43
N LEU A 10 -1.89 16.04 -0.97
CA LEU A 10 -3.24 15.51 -0.68
C LEU A 10 -3.35 14.97 0.76
N MET A 11 -2.32 14.30 1.24
CA MET A 11 -2.26 13.77 2.61
C MET A 11 -2.13 14.89 3.64
N ASN A 12 -1.36 15.94 3.37
CA ASN A 12 -1.20 17.08 4.27
C ASN A 12 -2.47 17.92 4.49
N THR A 13 -3.45 17.84 3.60
CA THR A 13 -4.67 18.66 3.69
C THR A 13 -5.78 18.00 4.51
N ARG A 14 -5.80 16.67 4.62
CA ARG A 14 -6.85 15.92 5.33
C ARG A 14 -6.44 15.30 6.68
N LEU A 15 -5.15 15.18 6.97
CA LEU A 15 -4.64 14.47 8.15
C LEU A 15 -3.95 15.38 9.19
N ARG A 16 -4.19 16.69 9.20
CA ARG A 16 -3.61 17.62 10.18
C ARG A 16 -3.91 17.30 11.65
N ASN A 17 -4.74 16.31 11.93
CA ASN A 17 -5.12 15.91 13.27
C ASN A 17 -4.68 14.50 13.70
N LEU A 18 -3.85 13.79 12.90
CA LEU A 18 -3.48 12.38 13.18
C LEU A 18 -2.08 12.02 12.64
N THR A 19 -1.13 12.93 12.69
CA THR A 19 0.20 12.61 12.15
C THR A 19 1.20 12.40 13.27
N ILE A 20 1.49 11.14 13.60
CA ILE A 20 2.80 10.75 14.12
C ILE A 20 3.65 10.48 12.90
N THR A 21 4.47 11.41 12.49
CA THR A 21 5.33 11.28 11.30
C THR A 21 6.57 10.45 11.61
N SER A 22 7.01 9.65 10.64
CA SER A 22 8.26 8.87 10.62
C SER A 22 9.55 9.68 10.91
N GLN A 23 9.48 10.98 11.06
CA GLN A 23 10.63 11.82 11.41
C GLN A 23 11.12 11.65 12.88
N ALA A 24 10.39 10.91 13.71
CA ALA A 24 10.81 10.69 15.11
C ALA A 24 11.85 9.57 15.30
N PHE A 25 12.16 8.77 14.30
CA PHE A 25 12.98 7.57 14.44
C PHE A 25 14.28 7.52 13.62
N GLY A 26 14.76 8.64 13.12
CA GLY A 26 16.04 8.73 12.43
C GLY A 26 17.09 9.50 13.23
N PHE A 27 18.15 8.80 13.62
CA PHE A 27 19.41 9.29 14.21
C PHE A 27 19.47 9.55 15.71
N GLY A 28 20.18 8.65 16.42
CA GLY A 28 21.14 8.87 17.52
C GLY A 28 20.83 9.97 18.56
N VAL A 29 19.59 10.21 18.93
CA VAL A 29 19.27 11.16 19.98
C VAL A 29 19.13 10.41 21.31
N LYS A 30 20.04 10.70 22.23
CA LYS A 30 19.89 10.38 23.64
C LYS A 30 18.57 11.02 24.11
N TYR A 31 17.59 10.22 24.47
CA TYR A 31 16.33 10.72 24.99
C TYR A 31 16.55 11.24 26.42
N PRO A 32 16.42 12.54 26.68
CA PRO A 32 16.03 13.03 27.98
C PRO A 32 14.59 13.57 27.90
N GLU A 33 13.78 13.25 28.84
CA GLU A 33 12.44 13.77 29.10
C GLU A 33 11.28 12.89 28.61
N PRO A 34 10.15 12.96 29.33
CA PRO A 34 9.00 12.09 29.10
C PRO A 34 8.62 12.05 27.63
N THR A 35 8.42 10.85 27.12
CA THR A 35 8.15 10.61 25.70
C THR A 35 6.98 11.47 25.21
N ILE A 36 6.95 11.79 23.91
CA ILE A 36 5.79 12.49 23.32
C ILE A 36 4.47 11.82 23.75
N LEU A 37 4.46 10.52 23.95
CA LEU A 37 3.32 9.76 24.47
C LEU A 37 2.95 10.21 25.90
N ASP A 38 3.88 10.44 26.81
CA ASP A 38 3.58 10.87 28.19
C ASP A 38 2.91 12.25 28.22
N ARG A 39 3.28 13.16 27.30
CA ARG A 39 2.63 14.46 27.17
C ARG A 39 1.18 14.38 26.66
N PHE A 40 0.84 13.35 25.91
CA PHE A 40 -0.54 13.08 25.49
C PHE A 40 -1.38 12.49 26.64
N PHE A 41 -0.77 11.79 27.58
CA PHE A 41 -1.47 11.20 28.72
C PHE A 41 -1.73 12.19 29.85
N GLU A 42 -0.87 13.22 30.06
CA GLU A 42 -0.98 14.14 31.21
C GLU A 42 -2.07 15.23 31.14
N LYS A 43 -2.70 15.47 30.00
CA LYS A 43 -3.63 16.62 29.83
C LYS A 43 -5.12 16.26 29.66
N GLY A 44 -5.64 15.24 30.36
CA GLY A 44 -7.07 14.90 30.25
C GLY A 44 -7.51 14.66 28.79
N ALA A 45 -6.55 14.39 27.93
CA ALA A 45 -6.68 14.22 26.50
C ALA A 45 -7.31 12.87 26.19
N ARG A 46 -8.00 12.81 25.08
CA ARG A 46 -8.63 11.64 24.50
C ARG A 46 -7.69 10.44 24.57
N VAL A 47 -8.13 9.37 25.22
CA VAL A 47 -7.36 8.13 25.32
C VAL A 47 -7.05 7.63 23.91
N LEU A 48 -5.76 7.52 23.58
CA LEU A 48 -5.32 6.91 22.34
C LEU A 48 -5.80 5.46 22.31
N LYS A 49 -6.48 5.05 21.27
CA LYS A 49 -7.06 3.70 21.15
C LYS A 49 -6.41 2.86 20.07
N ALA A 50 -5.80 3.50 19.08
CA ALA A 50 -5.20 2.84 17.95
C ALA A 50 -4.08 3.67 17.35
N VAL A 51 -3.13 2.99 16.72
CA VAL A 51 -2.08 3.57 15.89
C VAL A 51 -2.26 3.08 14.47
N VAL A 52 -2.14 3.99 13.53
CA VAL A 52 -2.22 3.70 12.09
C VAL A 52 -0.86 3.94 11.48
N PHE A 53 -0.30 2.91 10.87
CA PHE A 53 0.97 2.98 10.15
C PHE A 53 0.73 3.06 8.65
N ASP A 54 1.56 3.81 7.96
CA ASP A 54 1.78 3.64 6.54
C ASP A 54 2.83 2.53 6.30
N MET A 55 2.88 1.96 5.11
CA MET A 55 3.80 0.86 4.80
C MET A 55 5.07 1.33 4.11
N ASP A 56 4.93 1.87 2.90
CA ASP A 56 6.08 2.17 2.04
C ASP A 56 6.86 3.37 2.58
N GLU A 57 8.19 3.24 2.74
CA GLU A 57 9.09 4.24 3.34
C GLU A 57 8.75 4.59 4.82
N THR A 58 7.91 3.76 5.46
CA THR A 58 7.53 3.92 6.87
C THR A 58 7.87 2.65 7.67
N LEU A 59 7.26 1.52 7.37
CA LEU A 59 7.58 0.21 7.94
C LEU A 59 8.44 -0.64 7.00
N LEU A 60 8.31 -0.40 5.70
CA LEU A 60 9.01 -1.09 4.62
C LEU A 60 9.89 -0.10 3.85
N SER A 61 11.20 -0.33 3.84
CA SER A 61 12.11 0.32 2.88
C SER A 61 12.00 -0.39 1.54
N ILE A 62 11.75 0.33 0.45
CA ILE A 62 11.53 -0.26 -0.86
C ILE A 62 11.77 0.77 -1.97
N ASN A 63 12.37 0.35 -3.08
CA ASN A 63 12.28 1.14 -4.30
C ASN A 63 10.89 0.96 -4.94
N LEU A 64 9.92 1.71 -4.42
CA LEU A 64 8.53 1.63 -4.81
C LEU A 64 8.32 1.84 -6.32
N ASN A 65 9.09 2.72 -6.95
CA ASN A 65 8.99 2.95 -8.40
C ASN A 65 9.40 1.71 -9.21
N ALA A 66 10.47 1.04 -8.80
CA ALA A 66 10.91 -0.20 -9.44
C ALA A 66 9.87 -1.33 -9.25
N PHE A 67 9.32 -1.45 -8.04
CA PHE A 67 8.24 -2.39 -7.76
C PHE A 67 7.01 -2.12 -8.64
N ILE A 68 6.50 -0.89 -8.66
CA ILE A 68 5.33 -0.50 -9.45
C ILE A 68 5.54 -0.83 -10.93
N LEU A 69 6.69 -0.45 -11.48
CA LEU A 69 6.99 -0.68 -12.90
C LEU A 69 7.03 -2.18 -13.24
N ARG A 70 7.66 -2.99 -12.40
CA ARG A 70 7.76 -4.44 -12.58
C ARG A 70 6.40 -5.12 -12.46
N TYR A 71 5.70 -4.85 -11.38
CA TYR A 71 4.36 -5.38 -11.14
C TYR A 71 3.40 -5.04 -12.30
N PHE A 72 3.37 -3.78 -12.70
CA PHE A 72 2.52 -3.31 -13.79
C PHE A 72 2.86 -3.98 -15.13
N LYS A 73 4.14 -4.11 -15.44
CA LYS A 73 4.60 -4.81 -16.67
C LYS A 73 4.16 -6.28 -16.67
N ASP A 74 4.39 -6.98 -15.57
CA ASP A 74 4.08 -8.41 -15.46
C ASP A 74 2.56 -8.64 -15.56
N VAL A 75 1.77 -7.91 -14.77
CA VAL A 75 0.30 -8.00 -14.79
C VAL A 75 -0.29 -7.61 -16.14
N SER A 76 0.22 -6.54 -16.77
CA SER A 76 -0.23 -6.12 -18.10
C SER A 76 0.03 -7.19 -19.16
N SER A 77 1.19 -7.83 -19.08
CA SER A 77 1.55 -8.91 -20.02
C SER A 77 0.69 -10.15 -19.79
N MET A 78 0.51 -10.56 -18.55
CA MET A 78 -0.34 -11.69 -18.18
C MET A 78 -1.78 -11.50 -18.67
N LEU A 79 -2.38 -10.35 -18.41
CA LEU A 79 -3.75 -10.03 -18.86
C LEU A 79 -3.85 -9.97 -20.39
N ALA A 80 -2.84 -9.45 -21.06
CA ALA A 80 -2.82 -9.41 -22.53
C ALA A 80 -2.76 -10.82 -23.13
N ASP A 81 -1.94 -11.69 -22.56
CA ASP A 81 -1.75 -13.07 -23.06
C ASP A 81 -3.02 -13.91 -22.83
N ILE A 82 -3.60 -13.88 -21.62
CA ILE A 82 -4.85 -14.59 -21.32
C ILE A 82 -6.00 -14.03 -22.17
N GLY A 83 -6.13 -12.72 -22.25
CA GLY A 83 -7.17 -12.05 -23.03
C GLY A 83 -6.95 -12.10 -24.55
N ARG A 84 -5.85 -12.67 -25.02
CA ARG A 84 -5.43 -12.68 -26.44
C ARG A 84 -5.44 -11.29 -27.06
N ARG A 85 -4.85 -10.32 -26.36
CA ARG A 85 -4.78 -8.92 -26.75
C ARG A 85 -3.34 -8.48 -27.00
N SER A 86 -3.17 -7.35 -27.66
CA SER A 86 -1.85 -6.73 -27.83
C SER A 86 -1.28 -6.30 -26.47
N ARG A 87 -0.08 -6.74 -26.12
CA ARG A 87 0.59 -6.37 -24.86
C ARG A 87 0.73 -4.85 -24.73
N GLY A 88 1.21 -4.15 -25.75
CA GLY A 88 1.37 -2.70 -25.75
C GLY A 88 0.03 -1.96 -25.61
N GLY A 89 -1.00 -2.41 -26.32
CA GLY A 89 -2.34 -1.83 -26.23
C GLY A 89 -2.99 -2.03 -24.86
N THR A 90 -2.84 -3.22 -24.29
CA THR A 90 -3.34 -3.53 -22.94
C THR A 90 -2.60 -2.69 -21.90
N MET A 91 -1.28 -2.66 -21.95
CA MET A 91 -0.45 -1.86 -21.04
C MET A 91 -0.84 -0.38 -21.07
N ALA A 92 -1.02 0.22 -22.25
CA ALA A 92 -1.42 1.62 -22.37
C ALA A 92 -2.80 1.89 -21.73
N ARG A 93 -3.79 1.01 -21.98
CA ARG A 93 -5.13 1.16 -21.39
C ARG A 93 -5.13 0.99 -19.89
N LEU A 94 -4.44 -0.02 -19.36
CA LEU A 94 -4.28 -0.23 -17.92
C LEU A 94 -3.59 0.97 -17.26
N GLY A 95 -2.59 1.56 -17.93
CA GLY A 95 -1.93 2.78 -17.46
C GLY A 95 -2.91 3.94 -17.29
N THR A 96 -3.83 4.15 -18.24
CA THR A 96 -4.85 5.19 -18.11
C THR A 96 -5.84 4.92 -16.99
N ILE A 97 -6.19 3.64 -16.72
CA ILE A 97 -7.06 3.26 -15.59
C ILE A 97 -6.38 3.59 -14.26
N LEU A 98 -5.09 3.26 -14.12
CA LEU A 98 -4.34 3.57 -12.90
C LEU A 98 -4.19 5.07 -12.68
N VAL A 99 -4.01 5.86 -13.74
CA VAL A 99 -4.00 7.33 -13.64
C VAL A 99 -5.35 7.84 -13.14
N ASP A 100 -6.46 7.35 -13.69
CA ASP A 100 -7.81 7.76 -13.25
C ASP A 100 -8.08 7.36 -11.80
N LEU A 101 -7.64 6.15 -11.40
CA LEU A 101 -7.76 5.66 -10.04
C LEU A 101 -6.99 6.55 -9.04
N ASN A 102 -5.71 6.82 -9.33
CA ASN A 102 -4.84 7.59 -8.44
C ASN A 102 -5.17 9.09 -8.43
N ALA A 103 -5.68 9.63 -9.53
CA ALA A 103 -6.14 11.02 -9.61
C ALA A 103 -7.51 11.23 -8.96
N ASN A 104 -8.12 10.17 -8.44
CA ASN A 104 -9.48 10.18 -7.89
C ASN A 104 -10.51 10.85 -8.84
N ARG A 105 -10.40 10.54 -10.13
CA ARG A 105 -11.28 11.10 -11.18
C ARG A 105 -12.64 10.42 -11.21
N ARG A 106 -13.14 10.05 -10.02
CA ARG A 106 -14.48 9.47 -9.87
C ARG A 106 -15.49 10.55 -9.55
N SER A 107 -16.73 10.32 -9.94
CA SER A 107 -17.85 11.15 -9.45
C SER A 107 -17.90 11.10 -7.93
N GLY A 108 -18.24 12.21 -7.28
CA GLY A 108 -18.43 12.25 -5.83
C GLY A 108 -19.53 11.32 -5.29
N THR A 109 -20.34 10.75 -6.20
CA THR A 109 -21.38 9.74 -5.91
C THR A 109 -20.92 8.29 -6.17
N ASP A 110 -19.68 8.07 -6.65
CA ASP A 110 -19.15 6.74 -6.91
C ASP A 110 -18.61 6.12 -5.63
N ASN A 111 -19.38 5.21 -5.03
CA ASN A 111 -19.07 4.51 -3.80
C ASN A 111 -18.37 3.16 -4.01
N ARG A 112 -18.00 2.82 -5.25
CA ARG A 112 -17.29 1.57 -5.54
C ARG A 112 -15.92 1.55 -4.87
N THR A 113 -15.48 0.36 -4.44
CA THR A 113 -14.08 0.14 -4.04
C THR A 113 -13.15 0.38 -5.25
N ASN A 114 -11.85 0.52 -4.98
CA ASN A 114 -10.86 0.64 -6.06
C ASN A 114 -10.84 -0.61 -6.95
N LEU A 115 -11.06 -1.79 -6.36
CA LEU A 115 -11.14 -3.04 -7.10
C LEU A 115 -12.35 -3.09 -8.04
N GLU A 116 -13.52 -2.69 -7.56
CA GLU A 116 -14.74 -2.63 -8.38
C GLU A 116 -14.61 -1.65 -9.54
N PHE A 117 -14.04 -0.47 -9.26
CA PHE A 117 -13.73 0.51 -10.31
C PHE A 117 -12.75 -0.09 -11.33
N TYR A 118 -11.65 -0.68 -10.88
CA TYR A 118 -10.62 -1.26 -11.73
C TYR A 118 -11.19 -2.39 -12.61
N ARG A 119 -11.98 -3.31 -12.03
CA ARG A 119 -12.66 -4.39 -12.77
C ARG A 119 -13.53 -3.84 -13.89
N THR A 120 -14.38 -2.88 -13.57
CA THR A 120 -15.30 -2.27 -14.55
C THR A 120 -14.52 -1.60 -15.68
N GLU A 121 -13.48 -0.85 -15.35
CA GLU A 121 -12.71 -0.12 -16.36
C GLU A 121 -11.83 -1.04 -17.22
N VAL A 122 -11.28 -2.12 -16.66
CA VAL A 122 -10.53 -3.13 -17.41
C VAL A 122 -11.45 -3.85 -18.39
N GLU A 123 -12.63 -4.26 -17.97
CA GLU A 123 -13.61 -4.87 -18.86
C GLU A 123 -14.02 -3.91 -19.96
N ARG A 124 -14.37 -2.68 -19.65
CA ARG A 124 -14.79 -1.66 -20.61
C ARG A 124 -13.72 -1.28 -21.61
N ARG A 125 -12.46 -1.06 -21.16
CA ARG A 125 -11.37 -0.53 -22.02
C ARG A 125 -10.54 -1.63 -22.67
N CYS A 126 -10.39 -2.78 -22.02
CA CYS A 126 -9.55 -3.88 -22.51
C CYS A 126 -10.36 -5.05 -23.07
N GLY A 127 -11.65 -5.15 -22.74
CA GLY A 127 -12.47 -6.32 -23.08
C GLY A 127 -12.00 -7.57 -22.32
N ILE A 128 -11.52 -7.42 -21.08
CA ILE A 128 -10.99 -8.49 -20.23
C ILE A 128 -11.81 -8.50 -18.94
N CYS A 129 -12.53 -9.60 -18.70
CA CYS A 129 -13.33 -9.77 -17.50
C CYS A 129 -12.46 -10.29 -16.35
N LEU A 130 -12.13 -9.42 -15.38
CA LEU A 130 -11.29 -9.82 -14.23
C LEU A 130 -11.99 -10.78 -13.25
N SER A 131 -13.29 -11.03 -13.43
CA SER A 131 -14.03 -12.03 -12.66
C SER A 131 -13.99 -13.43 -13.32
N ASP A 132 -13.34 -13.56 -14.47
CA ASP A 132 -13.10 -14.86 -15.10
C ASP A 132 -12.23 -15.72 -14.17
N PRO A 133 -12.63 -16.96 -13.85
CA PRO A 133 -11.88 -17.86 -12.97
C PRO A 133 -10.41 -18.06 -13.40
N ILE A 134 -10.14 -18.15 -14.69
CA ILE A 134 -8.77 -18.32 -15.22
C ILE A 134 -7.91 -17.10 -14.88
N ILE A 135 -8.48 -15.90 -15.00
CA ILE A 135 -7.78 -14.66 -14.67
C ILE A 135 -7.57 -14.57 -13.17
N TYR A 136 -8.58 -14.90 -12.36
CA TYR A 136 -8.47 -14.93 -10.91
C TYR A 136 -7.38 -15.90 -10.42
N GLU A 137 -7.33 -17.11 -10.98
CA GLU A 137 -6.29 -18.09 -10.68
C GLU A 137 -4.90 -17.58 -11.09
N ALA A 138 -4.79 -16.96 -12.26
CA ALA A 138 -3.52 -16.40 -12.73
C ALA A 138 -3.00 -15.28 -11.79
N PHE A 139 -3.88 -14.39 -11.31
CA PHE A 139 -3.52 -13.38 -10.32
C PHE A 139 -3.10 -14.02 -9.00
N THR A 140 -3.86 -14.99 -8.51
CA THR A 140 -3.57 -15.70 -7.25
C THR A 140 -2.21 -16.40 -7.34
N TYR A 141 -1.95 -17.08 -8.46
CA TYR A 141 -0.65 -17.73 -8.71
C TYR A 141 0.48 -16.71 -8.77
N TYR A 142 0.27 -15.61 -9.51
CA TYR A 142 1.30 -14.57 -9.63
C TYR A 142 1.65 -13.96 -8.26
N ASP A 143 0.65 -13.57 -7.47
CA ASP A 143 0.86 -12.93 -6.18
C ASP A 143 1.52 -13.87 -5.15
N ARG A 144 1.23 -15.17 -5.20
CA ARG A 144 1.75 -16.16 -4.24
C ARG A 144 3.07 -16.81 -4.64
N GLU A 145 3.21 -17.13 -5.93
CA GLU A 145 4.31 -17.97 -6.40
C GLU A 145 5.36 -17.20 -7.20
N VAL A 146 5.00 -16.08 -7.82
CA VAL A 146 5.92 -15.35 -8.69
C VAL A 146 6.41 -14.06 -8.03
N LEU A 147 5.50 -13.26 -7.50
CA LEU A 147 5.80 -11.95 -6.93
C LEU A 147 6.80 -12.01 -5.77
N PRO A 148 6.73 -12.97 -4.82
CA PRO A 148 7.70 -13.07 -3.72
C PRO A 148 9.15 -13.16 -4.17
N HIS A 149 9.41 -13.75 -5.34
CA HIS A 149 10.74 -13.89 -5.91
C HIS A 149 11.22 -12.69 -6.74
N LYS A 150 10.43 -11.61 -6.77
CA LYS A 150 10.78 -10.39 -7.51
C LYS A 150 11.55 -9.36 -6.66
N ASN A 151 11.72 -9.60 -5.37
CA ASN A 151 12.53 -8.75 -4.52
C ASN A 151 14.02 -9.02 -4.80
N ASP A 152 14.62 -8.14 -5.56
CA ASP A 152 16.02 -8.18 -5.97
C ASP A 152 16.74 -6.87 -5.58
N ASP A 153 18.00 -6.73 -5.95
CA ASP A 153 18.82 -5.55 -5.65
C ASP A 153 18.22 -4.23 -6.18
N VAL A 154 17.30 -4.29 -7.15
CA VAL A 154 16.64 -3.10 -7.73
C VAL A 154 15.42 -2.69 -6.91
N ILE A 155 14.58 -3.64 -6.50
CA ILE A 155 13.44 -3.40 -5.61
C ILE A 155 13.94 -3.20 -4.18
N ASN A 156 14.86 -4.04 -3.71
CA ASN A 156 15.56 -3.96 -2.44
C ASN A 156 14.64 -3.69 -1.24
N ALA A 157 13.55 -4.47 -1.16
CA ALA A 157 12.57 -4.31 -0.11
C ALA A 157 13.03 -5.05 1.17
N HIS A 158 12.95 -4.37 2.30
CA HIS A 158 13.28 -4.92 3.63
C HIS A 158 12.63 -4.08 4.73
N ALA A 159 12.56 -4.61 5.94
CA ALA A 159 12.02 -3.86 7.08
C ALA A 159 12.77 -2.55 7.30
N MET A 160 12.03 -1.47 7.52
CA MET A 160 12.62 -0.19 7.91
C MET A 160 13.27 -0.32 9.30
N PRO A 161 14.46 0.26 9.53
CA PRO A 161 15.07 0.25 10.86
C PRO A 161 14.11 0.79 11.92
N GLY A 162 13.84 0.00 12.96
CA GLY A 162 12.92 0.36 14.05
C GLY A 162 11.45 0.01 13.80
N ALA A 163 11.06 -0.50 12.63
CA ALA A 163 9.67 -0.86 12.32
C ALA A 163 9.11 -1.87 13.33
N HIS A 164 9.81 -2.98 13.56
CA HIS A 164 9.40 -4.00 14.54
C HIS A 164 9.34 -3.47 15.97
N ALA A 165 10.31 -2.63 16.36
CA ALA A 165 10.30 -2.03 17.70
C ALA A 165 9.12 -1.08 17.90
N ALA A 166 8.73 -0.34 16.85
CA ALA A 166 7.56 0.54 16.89
C ALA A 166 6.25 -0.28 17.00
N LEU A 167 6.13 -1.37 16.25
CA LEU A 167 4.98 -2.28 16.35
C LEU A 167 4.88 -2.93 17.73
N GLN A 168 6.00 -3.41 18.26
CA GLN A 168 6.06 -3.98 19.61
C GLN A 168 5.64 -2.96 20.68
N ALA A 169 6.12 -1.72 20.58
CA ALA A 169 5.75 -0.68 21.55
C ALA A 169 4.24 -0.36 21.52
N VAL A 170 3.59 -0.44 20.36
CA VAL A 170 2.12 -0.27 20.22
C VAL A 170 1.39 -1.42 20.90
N GLN A 171 1.87 -2.67 20.71
CA GLN A 171 1.32 -3.85 21.36
C GLN A 171 1.48 -3.79 22.90
N ASP A 172 2.67 -3.44 23.37
CA ASP A 172 2.98 -3.34 24.81
C ASP A 172 2.12 -2.27 25.49
N ALA A 173 1.77 -1.22 24.74
CA ALA A 173 0.84 -0.19 25.21
C ALA A 173 -0.65 -0.62 25.16
N GLY A 174 -0.96 -1.85 24.72
CA GLY A 174 -2.34 -2.35 24.59
C GLY A 174 -3.18 -1.60 23.55
N LEU A 175 -2.52 -0.99 22.56
CA LEU A 175 -3.19 -0.22 21.51
C LEU A 175 -3.47 -1.09 20.29
N ARG A 176 -4.58 -0.80 19.62
CA ARG A 176 -4.93 -1.41 18.33
C ARG A 176 -3.98 -0.90 17.25
N CYS A 177 -3.74 -1.72 16.24
CA CYS A 177 -2.84 -1.40 15.14
C CYS A 177 -3.52 -1.59 13.78
N ALA A 178 -3.31 -0.67 12.85
CA ALA A 178 -3.78 -0.78 11.48
C ALA A 178 -2.70 -0.35 10.49
N LEU A 179 -2.69 -0.98 9.32
CA LEU A 179 -1.81 -0.63 8.21
C LEU A 179 -2.63 0.09 7.14
N PHE A 180 -2.35 1.37 6.92
CA PHE A 180 -2.96 2.18 5.89
C PHE A 180 -1.92 2.48 4.82
N THR A 181 -1.97 1.72 3.74
CA THR A 181 -1.18 2.00 2.54
C THR A 181 -2.09 2.46 1.41
N ASN A 182 -1.50 2.96 0.33
CA ASN A 182 -2.30 3.35 -0.84
C ASN A 182 -3.06 2.14 -1.41
N PRO A 183 -4.41 2.15 -1.42
CA PRO A 183 -5.23 1.02 -1.85
C PRO A 183 -5.28 0.88 -3.39
N SER A 184 -4.13 1.00 -4.05
CA SER A 184 -3.99 0.83 -5.51
C SER A 184 -3.55 -0.59 -5.91
N PHE A 185 -3.27 -1.46 -4.93
CA PHE A 185 -2.84 -2.83 -5.17
C PHE A 185 -3.82 -3.85 -4.61
N PRO A 186 -3.95 -5.04 -5.24
CA PRO A 186 -4.68 -6.18 -4.69
C PRO A 186 -4.08 -6.62 -3.35
N GLN A 187 -4.90 -7.32 -2.57
CA GLN A 187 -4.52 -7.83 -1.25
C GLN A 187 -3.22 -8.67 -1.31
N GLY A 188 -3.11 -9.62 -2.24
CA GLY A 188 -1.94 -10.48 -2.37
C GLY A 188 -0.64 -9.70 -2.62
N ALA A 189 -0.68 -8.62 -3.40
CA ALA A 189 0.48 -7.77 -3.61
C ALA A 189 0.87 -6.94 -2.36
N ILE A 190 -0.10 -6.57 -1.52
CA ILE A 190 0.16 -5.93 -0.22
C ILE A 190 0.80 -6.93 0.73
N GLU A 191 0.20 -8.13 0.86
CA GLU A 191 0.70 -9.22 1.72
C GLU A 191 2.12 -9.65 1.33
N CYS A 192 2.41 -9.75 0.03
CA CYS A 192 3.76 -10.06 -0.47
C CYS A 192 4.78 -9.01 0.00
N ARG A 193 4.45 -7.71 -0.12
CA ARG A 193 5.33 -6.63 0.35
C ARG A 193 5.49 -6.63 1.88
N MET A 194 4.42 -6.94 2.61
CA MET A 194 4.52 -7.15 4.05
C MET A 194 5.50 -8.29 4.38
N GLY A 195 5.46 -9.39 3.63
CA GLY A 195 6.41 -10.49 3.76
C GLY A 195 7.86 -10.07 3.52
N TRP A 196 8.13 -9.20 2.56
CA TRP A 196 9.48 -8.67 2.33
C TRP A 196 10.02 -7.82 3.49
N GLY A 197 9.15 -7.25 4.30
CA GLY A 197 9.48 -6.45 5.48
C GLY A 197 9.34 -7.21 6.80
N ASP A 198 9.17 -8.54 6.76
CA ASP A 198 8.88 -9.37 7.95
C ASP A 198 7.67 -8.84 8.75
N LEU A 199 6.67 -8.27 8.06
CA LEU A 199 5.46 -7.69 8.64
C LEU A 199 4.24 -8.62 8.55
N ALA A 200 4.38 -9.82 7.99
CA ALA A 200 3.27 -10.75 7.73
C ALA A 200 2.54 -11.14 9.03
N ASP A 201 3.28 -11.34 10.11
CA ASP A 201 2.75 -11.71 11.43
C ASP A 201 2.46 -10.50 12.34
N ALA A 202 2.57 -9.28 11.81
CA ALA A 202 2.30 -8.08 12.59
C ALA A 202 0.80 -7.98 12.93
N PRO A 203 0.43 -7.50 14.13
CA PRO A 203 -0.92 -7.56 14.67
C PRO A 203 -1.85 -6.48 14.09
N PHE A 204 -1.87 -6.33 12.80
CA PHE A 204 -2.76 -5.37 12.16
C PHE A 204 -4.20 -5.89 12.15
N GLU A 205 -5.11 -5.16 12.78
CA GLU A 205 -6.55 -5.45 12.72
C GLU A 205 -7.19 -5.06 11.38
N LEU A 206 -6.54 -4.15 10.67
CA LEU A 206 -6.95 -3.70 9.35
C LEU A 206 -5.70 -3.44 8.49
N VAL A 207 -5.74 -3.97 7.28
CA VAL A 207 -4.76 -3.68 6.22
C VAL A 207 -5.54 -3.16 5.02
N THR A 208 -5.24 -1.94 4.57
CA THR A 208 -5.90 -1.40 3.38
C THR A 208 -5.34 -1.99 2.10
N HIS A 209 -6.22 -2.29 1.17
CA HIS A 209 -5.91 -2.78 -0.18
C HIS A 209 -6.99 -2.32 -1.18
N MET A 210 -6.86 -2.68 -2.44
CA MET A 210 -7.78 -2.25 -3.50
C MET A 210 -9.25 -2.65 -3.26
N GLY A 211 -9.51 -3.68 -2.46
CA GLY A 211 -10.84 -4.25 -2.21
C GLY A 211 -11.58 -3.70 -0.98
N ASN A 212 -10.94 -2.81 -0.19
CA ASN A 212 -11.57 -2.21 0.99
C ASN A 212 -11.33 -0.72 1.13
#